data_3de7107fe001f34a2c7849346037c1de
#
_entry.id   3de7107fe001f34a2c7849346037c1de
#
_cell.length_a   1.000
_cell.length_b   1.000
_cell.length_c   1.000
_cell.angle_alpha   90.00
_cell.angle_beta   90.00
_cell.angle_gamma   90.00
#
_symmetry.space_group_name_H-M   'P 1'
#
loop_
_entity.id
_entity.type
_entity.pdbx_description
1 polymer ?
#
loop_
_entity_poly.entity_id
_entity_poly.type
_entity_poly.pdbx_seq_one_letter_code
_entity_poly.pdbx_strand_id
1 'polypeptide(L)'
;PFGTYGVYAKDGQFYICITSTRFNPSNFWNGRWRSVWTVPAKSGSVQIEGRIRLQVHYYEDGNVQLHTDTVKAVKVNTTSDAAASAAAVVKAVTTVEQNFHQALDASYNVMGETTCKALRRALPISGQKINWNLIHTYRVGSEAAGGK
;
A
#
# COMPACT_ATOMS: atom_id res chain seq x y z
N PRO A 1 10.74 6.64 9.53
CA PRO A 1 10.10 5.33 9.53
C PRO A 1 10.98 4.36 10.33
N PHE A 2 10.38 3.61 11.26
CA PHE A 2 11.05 2.57 12.00
C PHE A 2 10.72 1.25 11.31
N GLY A 3 11.74 0.64 10.67
CA GLY A 3 11.62 -0.67 10.05
C GLY A 3 12.57 -1.65 10.74
N THR A 4 12.14 -2.89 10.86
CA THR A 4 12.96 -3.99 11.33
C THR A 4 12.76 -5.20 10.44
N TYR A 5 13.73 -6.09 10.43
CA TYR A 5 13.67 -7.33 9.67
C TYR A 5 14.19 -8.51 10.49
N GLY A 6 13.75 -9.69 10.12
CA GLY A 6 14.26 -10.95 10.67
C GLY A 6 14.33 -11.99 9.57
N VAL A 7 15.30 -12.89 9.67
CA VAL A 7 15.46 -14.04 8.76
C VAL A 7 15.42 -15.32 9.59
N TYR A 8 14.60 -16.24 9.17
CA TYR A 8 14.40 -17.53 9.84
C TYR A 8 14.59 -18.65 8.83
N ALA A 9 15.17 -19.75 9.27
CA ALA A 9 15.30 -20.98 8.47
C ALA A 9 14.42 -22.08 9.07
N LYS A 10 13.59 -22.71 8.25
CA LYS A 10 12.74 -23.82 8.65
C LYS A 10 12.40 -24.69 7.43
N ASP A 11 12.45 -26.01 7.60
CA ASP A 11 12.01 -27.02 6.62
C ASP A 11 12.62 -26.83 5.21
N GLY A 12 13.91 -26.46 5.13
CA GLY A 12 14.62 -26.23 3.87
C GLY A 12 14.20 -24.96 3.15
N GLN A 13 13.63 -24.00 3.86
CA GLN A 13 13.25 -22.69 3.38
C GLN A 13 13.78 -21.58 4.28
N PHE A 14 13.99 -20.42 3.70
CA PHE A 14 14.25 -19.18 4.44
C PHE A 14 13.01 -18.29 4.39
N TYR A 15 12.70 -17.69 5.53
CA TYR A 15 11.61 -16.72 5.67
C TYR A 15 12.23 -15.37 6.01
N ILE A 16 12.03 -14.39 5.13
CA ILE A 16 12.46 -13.02 5.36
C ILE A 16 11.21 -12.22 5.78
N CYS A 17 11.20 -11.76 7.01
CA CYS A 17 10.12 -10.97 7.57
C CYS A 17 10.55 -9.52 7.66
N ILE A 18 9.79 -8.61 7.06
CA ILE A 18 10.04 -7.18 7.08
C ILE A 18 8.82 -6.50 7.69
N THR A 19 9.02 -5.64 8.65
CA THR A 19 7.96 -4.84 9.25
C THR A 19 8.41 -3.39 9.39
N SER A 20 7.50 -2.48 9.10
CA SER A 20 7.69 -1.05 9.30
C SER A 20 6.39 -0.46 9.83
N THR A 21 6.54 0.47 10.77
CA THR A 21 5.41 1.19 11.34
C THR A 21 5.71 2.68 11.30
N ARG A 22 4.76 3.46 10.87
CA ARG A 22 4.81 4.91 10.92
C ARG A 22 3.60 5.42 11.69
N PHE A 23 3.87 6.12 12.75
CA PHE A 23 2.88 6.87 13.52
C PHE A 23 3.25 8.35 13.48
N ASN A 24 2.36 9.19 13.02
CA ASN A 24 2.55 10.62 13.01
C ASN A 24 1.25 11.32 13.44
N PRO A 25 1.14 11.68 14.73
CA PRO A 25 -0.06 12.34 15.24
C PRO A 25 -0.26 13.76 14.68
N SER A 26 0.82 14.40 14.21
CA SER A 26 0.73 15.78 13.68
C SER A 26 0.04 15.86 12.32
N ASN A 27 -0.01 14.78 11.57
CA ASN A 27 -0.70 14.71 10.27
C ASN A 27 -1.78 13.63 10.21
N PHE A 28 -2.17 13.09 11.36
CA PHE A 28 -3.27 12.14 11.52
C PHE A 28 -3.13 10.84 10.70
N TRP A 29 -1.91 10.42 10.37
CA TRP A 29 -1.64 9.21 9.63
C TRP A 29 -0.97 8.13 10.46
N ASN A 30 -1.50 6.92 10.38
CA ASN A 30 -0.86 5.70 10.85
C ASN A 30 -0.64 4.76 9.67
N GLY A 31 0.56 4.23 9.56
CA GLY A 31 0.89 3.24 8.54
C GLY A 31 1.57 2.02 9.16
N ARG A 32 1.23 0.84 8.67
CA ARG A 32 1.84 -0.42 9.07
C ARG A 32 2.09 -1.27 7.83
N TRP A 33 3.37 -1.58 7.59
CA TRP A 33 3.82 -2.49 6.56
C TRP A 33 4.27 -3.80 7.18
N ARG A 34 3.92 -4.90 6.56
CA ARG A 34 4.43 -6.23 6.88
C ARG A 34 4.58 -7.02 5.59
N SER A 35 5.77 -7.57 5.36
CA SER A 35 5.96 -8.55 4.31
C SER A 35 6.66 -9.79 4.85
N VAL A 36 6.31 -10.94 4.30
CA VAL A 36 6.94 -12.22 4.58
C VAL A 36 7.26 -12.86 3.25
N TRP A 37 8.54 -13.11 3.03
CA TRP A 37 9.07 -13.73 1.83
C TRP A 37 9.57 -15.13 2.11
N THR A 38 9.11 -16.08 1.33
CA THR A 38 9.53 -17.48 1.40
C THR A 38 10.51 -17.77 0.28
N VAL A 39 11.72 -18.20 0.65
CA VAL A 39 12.83 -18.46 -0.27
C VAL A 39 13.25 -19.92 -0.13
N PRO A 40 13.06 -20.77 -1.15
CA PRO A 40 13.55 -22.15 -1.11
C PRO A 40 15.08 -22.22 -1.00
N ALA A 41 15.60 -23.06 -0.12
CA ALA A 41 17.04 -23.30 0.04
C ALA A 41 17.57 -24.22 -1.07
N LYS A 42 17.52 -23.76 -2.31
CA LYS A 42 17.96 -24.53 -3.50
C LYS A 42 18.82 -23.63 -4.39
N SER A 43 19.77 -24.24 -5.11
CA SER A 43 20.52 -23.56 -6.15
C SER A 43 19.79 -23.65 -7.50
N GLY A 44 20.01 -22.65 -8.37
CA GLY A 44 19.41 -22.56 -9.69
C GLY A 44 18.30 -21.51 -9.77
N SER A 45 17.37 -21.68 -10.68
CA SER A 45 16.22 -20.78 -10.80
C SER A 45 15.17 -21.17 -9.78
N VAL A 46 14.98 -20.33 -8.77
CA VAL A 46 13.98 -20.52 -7.71
C VAL A 46 12.89 -19.46 -7.79
N GLN A 47 11.67 -19.87 -7.52
CA GLN A 47 10.56 -18.94 -7.34
C GLN A 47 10.48 -18.59 -5.86
N ILE A 48 10.53 -17.30 -5.55
CA ILE A 48 10.29 -16.78 -4.21
C ILE A 48 8.90 -16.17 -4.16
N GLU A 49 8.22 -16.35 -3.04
CA GLU A 49 6.88 -15.82 -2.83
C GLU A 49 6.87 -14.88 -1.63
N GLY A 50 6.23 -13.74 -1.80
CA GLY A 50 6.08 -12.73 -0.77
C GLY A 50 4.62 -12.38 -0.54
N ARG A 51 4.20 -12.39 0.71
CA ARG A 51 2.91 -11.84 1.13
C ARG A 51 3.13 -10.48 1.76
N ILE A 52 2.54 -9.46 1.14
CA ILE A 52 2.66 -8.06 1.55
C ILE A 52 1.32 -7.63 2.13
N ARG A 53 1.35 -7.14 3.37
CA ARG A 53 0.19 -6.56 4.05
C ARG A 53 0.47 -5.12 4.40
N LEU A 54 -0.41 -4.25 3.96
CA LEU A 54 -0.38 -2.84 4.31
C LEU A 54 -1.68 -2.45 4.99
N GLN A 55 -1.55 -1.68 6.06
CA GLN A 55 -2.65 -1.00 6.72
C GLN A 55 -2.30 0.48 6.82
N VAL A 56 -3.19 1.33 6.35
CA VAL A 56 -3.08 2.78 6.49
C VAL A 56 -4.37 3.30 7.09
N HIS A 57 -4.24 4.19 8.05
CA HIS A 57 -5.35 4.83 8.73
C HIS A 57 -5.13 6.34 8.74
N TYR A 58 -6.11 7.07 8.21
CA TYR A 58 -6.19 8.52 8.25
C TYR A 58 -7.43 8.92 9.05
N TYR A 59 -7.26 9.79 10.06
CA TYR A 59 -8.29 10.04 11.07
C TYR A 59 -8.55 11.51 11.41
N GLU A 60 -8.12 12.46 10.56
CA GLU A 60 -8.37 13.90 10.79
C GLU A 60 -9.87 14.23 10.67
N ASP A 61 -10.45 14.03 9.48
CA ASP A 61 -11.84 14.39 9.18
C ASP A 61 -12.75 13.17 9.03
N GLY A 62 -12.41 12.08 9.67
CA GLY A 62 -13.16 10.85 9.55
C GLY A 62 -12.34 9.61 9.90
N ASN A 63 -12.78 8.47 9.40
CA ASN A 63 -12.11 7.20 9.61
C ASN A 63 -11.89 6.52 8.25
N VAL A 64 -10.81 6.91 7.58
CA VAL A 64 -10.43 6.31 6.30
C VAL A 64 -9.38 5.24 6.54
N GLN A 65 -9.68 4.01 6.18
CA GLN A 65 -8.78 2.88 6.33
C GLN A 65 -8.53 2.21 4.98
N LEU A 66 -7.27 1.94 4.68
CA LEU A 66 -6.84 1.10 3.58
C LEU A 66 -6.20 -0.16 4.14
N HIS A 67 -6.74 -1.29 3.78
CA HIS A 67 -6.17 -2.59 4.06
C HIS A 67 -5.89 -3.30 2.74
N THR A 68 -4.66 -3.73 2.55
CA THR A 68 -4.30 -4.56 1.40
C THR A 68 -3.52 -5.78 1.83
N ASP A 69 -3.80 -6.91 1.20
CA ASP A 69 -3.13 -8.19 1.39
C ASP A 69 -2.88 -8.78 0.00
N THR A 70 -1.64 -8.80 -0.41
CA THR A 70 -1.25 -9.18 -1.77
C THR A 70 -0.14 -10.21 -1.74
N VAL A 71 -0.24 -11.21 -2.60
CA VAL A 71 0.82 -12.19 -2.83
C VAL A 71 1.56 -11.83 -4.12
N LYS A 72 2.87 -11.82 -4.05
CA LYS A 72 3.78 -11.59 -5.19
C LYS A 72 4.73 -12.76 -5.32
N ALA A 73 5.00 -13.16 -6.55
CA ALA A 73 5.98 -14.17 -6.86
C ALA A 73 7.00 -13.62 -7.85
N VAL A 74 8.27 -13.93 -7.63
CA VAL A 74 9.35 -13.53 -8.53
C VAL A 74 10.37 -14.66 -8.66
N LYS A 75 10.91 -14.85 -9.85
CA LYS A 75 11.99 -15.81 -10.11
C LYS A 75 13.34 -15.16 -9.86
N VAL A 76 14.20 -15.88 -9.14
CA VAL A 76 15.56 -15.44 -8.81
C VAL A 76 16.51 -16.58 -9.13
N ASN A 77 17.64 -16.23 -9.74
CA ASN A 77 18.72 -17.18 -9.96
C ASN A 77 19.65 -17.17 -8.74
N THR A 78 19.72 -18.29 -8.06
CA THR A 78 20.63 -18.54 -6.93
C THR A 78 21.80 -19.41 -7.40
N THR A 79 22.96 -19.21 -6.83
CA THR A 79 24.19 -19.96 -7.11
C THR A 79 24.61 -20.79 -5.92
N SER A 80 25.72 -21.52 -6.04
CA SER A 80 26.35 -22.17 -4.88
C SER A 80 27.00 -21.17 -3.92
N ASP A 81 27.29 -19.95 -4.36
CA ASP A 81 27.76 -18.88 -3.51
C ASP A 81 26.59 -18.28 -2.70
N ALA A 82 26.64 -18.43 -1.40
CA ALA A 82 25.61 -17.95 -0.48
C ALA A 82 25.47 -16.42 -0.47
N ALA A 83 26.60 -15.70 -0.58
CA ALA A 83 26.59 -14.24 -0.56
C ALA A 83 25.96 -13.67 -1.84
N ALA A 84 26.33 -14.20 -3.00
CA ALA A 84 25.76 -13.81 -4.28
C ALA A 84 24.25 -14.13 -4.34
N SER A 85 23.86 -15.30 -3.84
CA SER A 85 22.46 -15.70 -3.77
C SER A 85 21.65 -14.81 -2.84
N ALA A 86 22.16 -14.48 -1.67
CA ALA A 86 21.51 -13.56 -0.75
C ALA A 86 21.33 -12.17 -1.36
N ALA A 87 22.37 -11.64 -2.02
CA ALA A 87 22.29 -10.35 -2.71
C ALA A 87 21.23 -10.34 -3.82
N ALA A 88 21.16 -11.42 -4.61
CA ALA A 88 20.15 -11.55 -5.66
C ALA A 88 18.72 -11.59 -5.09
N VAL A 89 18.49 -12.33 -4.01
CA VAL A 89 17.20 -12.39 -3.31
C VAL A 89 16.82 -11.03 -2.75
N VAL A 90 17.72 -10.36 -2.03
CA VAL A 90 17.47 -9.02 -1.45
C VAL A 90 17.12 -8.03 -2.55
N LYS A 91 17.87 -8.02 -3.65
CA LYS A 91 17.59 -7.14 -4.80
C LYS A 91 16.20 -7.40 -5.38
N ALA A 92 15.83 -8.66 -5.56
CA ALA A 92 14.51 -9.02 -6.09
C ALA A 92 13.37 -8.59 -5.16
N VAL A 93 13.50 -8.86 -3.85
CA VAL A 93 12.53 -8.43 -2.83
C VAL A 93 12.38 -6.92 -2.83
N THR A 94 13.49 -6.18 -2.78
CA THR A 94 13.50 -4.72 -2.79
C THR A 94 12.81 -4.17 -4.03
N THR A 95 13.09 -4.72 -5.21
CA THR A 95 12.45 -4.27 -6.46
C THR A 95 10.94 -4.48 -6.42
N VAL A 96 10.48 -5.64 -5.97
CA VAL A 96 9.03 -5.91 -5.90
C VAL A 96 8.34 -5.00 -4.89
N GLU A 97 8.94 -4.77 -3.73
CA GLU A 97 8.38 -3.88 -2.71
C GLU A 97 8.35 -2.42 -3.18
N GLN A 98 9.40 -1.95 -3.85
CA GLN A 98 9.44 -0.60 -4.43
C GLN A 98 8.36 -0.41 -5.50
N ASN A 99 8.20 -1.38 -6.40
CA ASN A 99 7.14 -1.32 -7.42
C ASN A 99 5.74 -1.31 -6.78
N PHE A 100 5.56 -2.04 -5.68
CA PHE A 100 4.29 -2.04 -4.96
C PHE A 100 4.02 -0.68 -4.29
N HIS A 101 5.04 -0.05 -3.69
CA HIS A 101 4.93 1.31 -3.14
C HIS A 101 4.56 2.33 -4.23
N GLN A 102 5.23 2.29 -5.39
CA GLN A 102 4.92 3.19 -6.50
C GLN A 102 3.49 2.99 -7.02
N ALA A 103 3.02 1.76 -7.10
CA ALA A 103 1.64 1.46 -7.50
C ALA A 103 0.61 1.99 -6.48
N LEU A 104 0.94 1.93 -5.19
CA LEU A 104 0.12 2.52 -4.13
C LEU A 104 0.04 4.04 -4.25
N ASP A 105 1.18 4.70 -4.42
CA ASP A 105 1.24 6.16 -4.58
C ASP A 105 0.44 6.61 -5.82
N ALA A 106 0.58 5.90 -6.93
CA ALA A 106 -0.23 6.16 -8.12
C ALA A 106 -1.72 5.96 -7.86
N SER A 107 -2.11 4.92 -7.11
CA SER A 107 -3.52 4.67 -6.75
C SER A 107 -4.08 5.78 -5.85
N TYR A 108 -3.31 6.27 -4.90
CA TYR A 108 -3.72 7.40 -4.06
C TYR A 108 -3.97 8.68 -4.87
N ASN A 109 -3.08 8.99 -5.81
CA ASN A 109 -3.19 10.19 -6.63
C ASN A 109 -4.47 10.21 -7.49
N VAL A 110 -4.94 9.05 -7.94
CA VAL A 110 -6.15 8.95 -8.77
C VAL A 110 -7.42 8.59 -7.97
N MET A 111 -7.28 8.18 -6.71
CA MET A 111 -8.39 7.67 -5.90
C MET A 111 -9.52 8.71 -5.76
N GLY A 112 -9.19 9.98 -5.55
CA GLY A 112 -10.16 11.07 -5.46
C GLY A 112 -11.00 11.21 -6.71
N GLU A 113 -10.38 11.07 -7.88
CA GLU A 113 -11.02 11.28 -9.18
C GLU A 113 -11.74 10.03 -9.71
N THR A 114 -11.38 8.86 -9.27
CA THR A 114 -11.94 7.58 -9.74
C THR A 114 -12.77 6.89 -8.67
N THR A 115 -12.14 6.25 -7.71
CA THR A 115 -12.78 5.40 -6.71
C THR A 115 -13.74 6.18 -5.82
N CYS A 116 -13.31 7.32 -5.29
CA CYS A 116 -14.15 8.15 -4.43
C CYS A 116 -15.35 8.73 -5.21
N LYS A 117 -15.16 9.13 -6.48
CA LYS A 117 -16.29 9.56 -7.34
C LYS A 117 -17.24 8.41 -7.63
N ALA A 118 -16.73 7.21 -7.89
CA ALA A 118 -17.56 6.05 -8.15
C ALA A 118 -18.43 5.64 -6.94
N LEU A 119 -17.92 5.83 -5.73
CA LEU A 119 -18.62 5.51 -4.48
C LEU A 119 -19.59 6.60 -4.01
N ARG A 120 -19.57 7.78 -4.63
CA ARG A 120 -20.47 8.88 -4.26
C ARG A 120 -21.92 8.52 -4.58
N ARG A 121 -22.82 8.87 -3.66
CA ARG A 121 -24.26 8.76 -3.90
C ARG A 121 -24.67 9.68 -5.05
N ALA A 122 -25.50 9.15 -5.94
CA ALA A 122 -26.17 9.96 -6.94
C ALA A 122 -27.36 10.70 -6.31
N LEU A 123 -27.61 11.92 -6.76
CA LEU A 123 -28.83 12.64 -6.41
C LEU A 123 -30.05 11.93 -7.02
N PRO A 124 -31.15 11.74 -6.27
CA PRO A 124 -32.24 10.88 -6.70
C PRO A 124 -33.00 11.36 -7.94
N ILE A 125 -33.00 12.67 -8.22
CA ILE A 125 -33.73 13.24 -9.36
C ILE A 125 -32.79 13.42 -10.56
N SER A 126 -31.62 14.07 -10.37
CA SER A 126 -30.72 14.40 -11.48
C SER A 126 -29.78 13.27 -11.88
N GLY A 127 -29.63 12.25 -11.04
CA GLY A 127 -28.63 11.18 -11.21
C GLY A 127 -27.18 11.67 -11.09
N GLN A 128 -26.94 12.93 -10.79
CA GLN A 128 -25.61 13.49 -10.63
C GLN A 128 -24.98 13.03 -9.32
N LYS A 129 -23.67 12.80 -9.36
CA LYS A 129 -22.89 12.44 -8.16
C LYS A 129 -22.39 13.71 -7.47
N ILE A 130 -22.58 13.79 -6.16
CA ILE A 130 -22.13 14.92 -5.35
C ILE A 130 -20.59 14.95 -5.35
N ASN A 131 -20.01 16.09 -5.69
CA ASN A 131 -18.59 16.35 -5.55
C ASN A 131 -18.29 17.00 -4.19
N TRP A 132 -17.88 16.20 -3.21
CA TRP A 132 -17.58 16.66 -1.85
C TRP A 132 -16.44 17.68 -1.79
N ASN A 133 -15.50 17.65 -2.73
CA ASN A 133 -14.44 18.66 -2.80
C ASN A 133 -14.93 20.05 -3.16
N LEU A 134 -16.10 20.15 -3.81
CA LEU A 134 -16.75 21.43 -4.11
C LEU A 134 -17.60 21.95 -2.94
N ILE A 135 -18.00 21.09 -1.99
CA ILE A 135 -18.82 21.52 -0.85
C ILE A 135 -18.06 22.51 0.04
N HIS A 136 -16.74 22.37 0.16
CA HIS A 136 -15.91 23.34 0.87
C HIS A 136 -15.87 24.73 0.19
N THR A 137 -16.17 24.81 -1.10
CA THR A 137 -16.30 26.08 -1.86
C THR A 137 -17.73 26.58 -1.95
N TYR A 138 -18.71 25.72 -1.70
CA TYR A 138 -20.12 26.13 -1.62
C TYR A 138 -20.40 26.78 -0.26
N ARG A 139 -20.40 28.09 -0.24
CA ARG A 139 -20.99 28.86 0.87
C ARG A 139 -22.51 28.80 0.71
N VAL A 140 -23.12 27.81 1.35
CA VAL A 140 -24.58 27.56 1.31
C VAL A 140 -25.44 28.75 1.76
N GLY A 141 -24.85 29.81 2.26
CA GLY A 141 -25.57 31.04 2.63
C GLY A 141 -25.39 32.21 1.66
N SER A 142 -24.43 32.17 0.72
CA SER A 142 -24.16 33.32 -0.16
C SER A 142 -25.06 33.38 -1.41
N GLU A 143 -25.56 32.23 -1.86
CA GLU A 143 -26.51 32.19 -2.97
C GLU A 143 -27.94 32.59 -2.56
N ALA A 144 -28.33 32.30 -1.31
CA ALA A 144 -29.62 32.75 -0.77
C ALA A 144 -29.65 34.26 -0.45
N ALA A 145 -28.49 34.90 -0.29
CA ALA A 145 -28.38 36.34 -0.02
C ALA A 145 -28.15 37.17 -1.29
N GLY A 146 -27.86 36.56 -2.45
CA GLY A 146 -27.57 37.23 -3.72
C GLY A 146 -28.78 37.38 -4.66
N GLY A 147 -29.94 36.90 -4.28
CA GLY A 147 -31.19 37.04 -5.02
C GLY A 147 -31.91 38.34 -4.68
N LYS A 148 -31.39 39.48 -5.13
CA LYS A 148 -32.12 40.72 -5.35
C LYS A 148 -31.57 41.39 -6.60
#